data_f697a1bf90ffd00eb2d62d92f895f734
#
_entry.id   f697a1bf90ffd00eb2d62d92f895f734
#
_cell.length_a   1.000
_cell.length_b   1.000
_cell.length_c   1.000
_cell.angle_alpha   90.00
_cell.angle_beta   90.00
_cell.angle_gamma   90.00
#
_symmetry.space_group_name_H-M   'P 1'
#
loop_
_entity.id
_entity.type
_entity.pdbx_description
1 polymer ?
#
loop_
_entity_poly.entity_id
_entity_poly.type
_entity_poly.pdbx_seq_one_letter_code
_entity_poly.pdbx_strand_id
1 'polypeptide(L)'
;MLLILQPGVTEISTGSILALINALTSAITVLIVKKLTTTERPEIIVIYMALFQTPLALIPAIFFWHWPDFMTWVWLVALATAGTLGHLLYTKAIQLAEVSQMQPIEFIRLPMVAALAFFLFGEVPTYWTWLGGAIIFAATAYVTHREAKLSQS
;
A
#
# COMPACT_ATOMS: atom_id res chain seq x y z
N MET A 1 13.36 -4.04 -1.24
CA MET A 1 13.49 -3.00 -0.20
C MET A 1 14.93 -2.66 0.15
N LEU A 2 15.77 -3.60 0.58
CA LEU A 2 17.16 -3.30 0.96
C LEU A 2 18.00 -2.64 -0.17
N LEU A 3 17.81 -3.05 -1.42
CA LEU A 3 18.47 -2.46 -2.59
C LEU A 3 18.06 -1.00 -2.87
N ILE A 4 16.81 -0.65 -2.56
CA ILE A 4 16.28 0.72 -2.70
C ILE A 4 16.81 1.63 -1.59
N LEU A 5 16.96 1.08 -0.38
CA LEU A 5 17.43 1.80 0.80
C LEU A 5 18.96 1.96 0.84
N GLN A 6 19.71 1.19 0.03
CA GLN A 6 21.19 1.22 -0.07
C GLN A 6 21.90 1.29 1.30
N PRO A 7 21.68 0.35 2.22
CA PRO A 7 22.37 0.38 3.51
C PRO A 7 23.87 0.21 3.30
N GLY A 8 24.65 1.20 3.70
CA GLY A 8 26.12 1.22 3.57
C GLY A 8 26.68 2.28 2.62
N VAL A 9 25.84 2.94 1.80
CA VAL A 9 26.24 4.06 0.93
C VAL A 9 25.74 5.40 1.51
N THR A 10 24.64 5.36 2.23
CA THR A 10 24.12 6.49 3.01
C THR A 10 23.87 6.05 4.44
N GLU A 11 24.02 6.94 5.42
CA GLU A 11 23.64 6.67 6.80
C GLU A 11 22.21 6.16 6.85
N ILE A 12 21.96 5.09 7.64
CA ILE A 12 20.61 4.54 7.84
C ILE A 12 19.74 5.66 8.43
N SER A 13 18.98 6.32 7.58
CA SER A 13 18.10 7.40 8.01
C SER A 13 16.94 6.83 8.86
N THR A 14 16.45 7.62 9.80
CA THR A 14 15.24 7.29 10.57
C THR A 14 14.07 6.93 9.64
N GLY A 15 13.99 7.58 8.46
CA GLY A 15 13.01 7.25 7.42
C GLY A 15 13.12 5.83 6.87
N SER A 16 14.34 5.31 6.73
CA SER A 16 14.57 3.93 6.25
C SER A 16 14.05 2.89 7.25
N ILE A 17 14.28 3.13 8.54
CA ILE A 17 13.77 2.25 9.61
C ILE A 17 12.25 2.29 9.65
N LEU A 18 11.66 3.48 9.58
CA LEU A 18 10.20 3.65 9.54
C LEU A 18 9.57 2.97 8.33
N ALA A 19 10.22 3.04 7.15
CA ALA A 19 9.77 2.37 5.95
C ALA A 19 9.76 0.83 6.10
N LEU A 20 10.76 0.24 6.76
CA LEU A 20 10.80 -1.19 7.05
C LEU A 20 9.70 -1.61 8.03
N ILE A 21 9.49 -0.83 9.09
CA ILE A 21 8.40 -1.08 10.05
C ILE A 21 7.05 -1.01 9.34
N ASN A 22 6.84 0.00 8.49
CA ASN A 22 5.61 0.13 7.70
C ASN A 22 5.40 -1.07 6.76
N ALA A 23 6.45 -1.56 6.10
CA ALA A 23 6.37 -2.72 5.22
C ALA A 23 5.96 -3.99 5.98
N LEU A 24 6.54 -4.23 7.18
CA LEU A 24 6.17 -5.35 8.04
C LEU A 24 4.73 -5.24 8.52
N THR A 25 4.33 -4.07 9.01
CA THR A 25 2.96 -3.82 9.49
C THR A 25 1.94 -4.01 8.37
N SER A 26 2.24 -3.52 7.17
CA SER A 26 1.38 -3.70 5.99
C SER A 26 1.23 -5.18 5.61
N ALA A 27 2.32 -5.96 5.62
CA ALA A 27 2.26 -7.39 5.33
C ALA A 27 1.37 -8.13 6.35
N ILE A 28 1.53 -7.86 7.64
CA ILE A 28 0.69 -8.42 8.70
C ILE A 28 -0.78 -8.03 8.50
N THR A 29 -1.04 -6.77 8.17
CA THR A 29 -2.40 -6.27 7.92
C THR A 29 -3.08 -7.02 6.77
N VAL A 30 -2.39 -7.27 5.66
CA VAL A 30 -2.94 -8.03 4.53
C VAL A 30 -3.34 -9.44 4.96
N LEU A 31 -2.50 -10.12 5.75
CA LEU A 31 -2.80 -11.47 6.26
C LEU A 31 -4.01 -11.47 7.21
N ILE A 32 -4.11 -10.47 8.09
CA ILE A 32 -5.27 -10.31 8.98
C ILE A 32 -6.54 -10.06 8.17
N VAL A 33 -6.49 -9.14 7.21
CA VAL A 33 -7.63 -8.82 6.32
C VAL A 33 -8.05 -10.08 5.56
N LYS A 34 -7.10 -10.83 4.97
CA LYS A 34 -7.41 -12.09 4.29
C LYS A 34 -8.12 -13.09 5.21
N LYS A 35 -7.65 -13.24 6.44
CA LYS A 35 -8.30 -14.12 7.41
C LYS A 35 -9.70 -13.60 7.77
N LEU A 36 -9.88 -12.30 7.91
CA LEU A 36 -11.17 -11.69 8.23
C LEU A 36 -12.19 -11.85 7.09
N THR A 37 -11.75 -11.79 5.83
CA THR A 37 -12.65 -11.96 4.67
C THR A 37 -13.27 -13.36 4.57
N THR A 38 -12.82 -14.33 5.38
CA THR A 38 -13.47 -15.66 5.46
C THR A 38 -14.71 -15.66 6.34
N THR A 39 -14.83 -14.70 7.26
CA THR A 39 -15.91 -14.64 8.26
C THR A 39 -16.78 -13.40 8.12
N GLU A 40 -16.20 -12.30 7.64
CA GLU A 40 -16.84 -11.01 7.58
C GLU A 40 -16.95 -10.47 6.14
N ARG A 41 -17.94 -9.60 5.92
CA ARG A 41 -18.09 -8.91 4.64
C ARG A 41 -17.03 -7.83 4.47
N PRO A 42 -16.53 -7.58 3.24
CA PRO A 42 -15.55 -6.53 2.98
C PRO A 42 -15.94 -5.15 3.51
N GLU A 43 -17.23 -4.81 3.44
CA GLU A 43 -17.75 -3.53 3.91
C GLU A 43 -17.56 -3.38 5.44
N ILE A 44 -17.81 -4.45 6.19
CA ILE A 44 -17.66 -4.46 7.66
C ILE A 44 -16.19 -4.33 8.03
N ILE A 45 -15.30 -5.01 7.33
CA ILE A 45 -13.85 -4.93 7.55
C ILE A 45 -13.36 -3.49 7.37
N VAL A 46 -13.80 -2.82 6.30
CA VAL A 46 -13.41 -1.41 6.03
C VAL A 46 -13.97 -0.48 7.09
N ILE A 47 -15.20 -0.71 7.58
CA ILE A 47 -15.77 0.07 8.68
C ILE A 47 -14.94 -0.10 9.97
N TYR A 48 -14.55 -1.32 10.32
CA TYR A 48 -13.69 -1.55 11.47
C TYR A 48 -12.33 -0.87 11.33
N MET A 49 -11.70 -0.97 10.16
CA MET A 49 -10.45 -0.27 9.89
C MET A 49 -10.61 1.25 10.12
N ALA A 50 -11.65 1.86 9.57
CA ALA A 50 -11.93 3.28 9.77
C ALA A 50 -12.20 3.62 11.24
N LEU A 51 -13.00 2.79 11.95
CA LEU A 51 -13.36 2.99 13.34
C LEU A 51 -12.15 2.99 14.27
N PHE A 52 -11.17 2.10 14.04
CA PHE A 52 -9.95 2.05 14.84
C PHE A 52 -8.91 3.10 14.40
N GLN A 53 -8.81 3.39 13.13
CA GLN A 53 -7.83 4.34 12.61
C GLN A 53 -8.19 5.78 12.94
N THR A 54 -9.49 6.13 12.94
CA THR A 54 -9.96 7.50 13.22
C THR A 54 -9.52 8.02 14.59
N PRO A 55 -9.75 7.33 15.74
CA PRO A 55 -9.34 7.84 17.03
C PRO A 55 -7.80 7.91 17.15
N LEU A 56 -7.06 6.98 16.55
CA LEU A 56 -5.61 7.02 16.53
C LEU A 56 -5.07 8.23 15.77
N ALA A 57 -5.68 8.58 14.64
CA ALA A 57 -5.32 9.76 13.86
C ALA A 57 -5.78 11.07 14.54
N LEU A 58 -6.88 11.02 15.29
CA LEU A 58 -7.43 12.20 15.98
C LEU A 58 -6.48 12.71 17.09
N ILE A 59 -5.79 11.81 17.80
CA ILE A 59 -4.87 12.19 18.88
C ILE A 59 -3.82 13.21 18.41
N PRO A 60 -2.97 12.92 17.40
CA PRO A 60 -2.02 13.92 16.90
C PRO A 60 -2.73 15.10 16.20
N ALA A 61 -3.87 14.87 15.56
CA ALA A 61 -4.58 15.94 14.88
C ALA A 61 -5.02 17.07 15.81
N ILE A 62 -5.45 16.74 17.04
CA ILE A 62 -5.87 17.76 18.04
C ILE A 62 -4.72 18.72 18.37
N PHE A 63 -3.48 18.23 18.43
CA PHE A 63 -2.31 19.06 18.79
C PHE A 63 -1.84 19.96 17.66
N PHE A 64 -2.09 19.57 16.40
CA PHE A 64 -1.64 20.30 15.20
C PHE A 64 -2.82 20.77 14.34
N TRP A 65 -3.99 20.95 14.95
CA TRP A 65 -5.20 21.30 14.21
C TRP A 65 -5.13 22.70 13.60
N HIS A 66 -5.27 22.74 12.28
CA HIS A 66 -5.48 23.98 11.53
C HIS A 66 -6.79 23.83 10.75
N TRP A 67 -7.62 24.85 10.80
CA TRP A 67 -8.88 24.82 10.04
C TRP A 67 -8.58 24.90 8.55
N PRO A 68 -8.98 23.86 7.76
CA PRO A 68 -8.79 23.87 6.32
C PRO A 68 -9.65 24.95 5.67
N ASP A 69 -9.13 25.56 4.60
CA ASP A 69 -9.91 26.40 3.70
C ASP A 69 -10.90 25.56 2.87
N PHE A 70 -11.84 26.21 2.20
CA PHE A 70 -12.90 25.53 1.43
C PHE A 70 -12.33 24.59 0.36
N MET A 71 -11.28 25.00 -0.35
CA MET A 71 -10.67 24.17 -1.40
C MET A 71 -9.99 22.94 -0.80
N THR A 72 -9.31 23.06 0.33
CA THR A 72 -8.74 21.94 1.06
C THR A 72 -9.81 20.95 1.52
N TRP A 73 -10.98 21.42 1.97
CA TRP A 73 -12.11 20.55 2.29
C TRP A 73 -12.58 19.73 1.09
N VAL A 74 -12.69 20.33 -0.10
CA VAL A 74 -13.04 19.62 -1.34
C VAL A 74 -12.06 18.50 -1.62
N TRP A 75 -10.75 18.79 -1.52
CA TRP A 75 -9.71 17.77 -1.73
C TRP A 75 -9.72 16.68 -0.67
N LEU A 76 -9.96 17.01 0.59
CA LEU A 76 -10.06 16.04 1.67
C LEU A 76 -11.23 15.07 1.46
N VAL A 77 -12.41 15.59 1.06
CA VAL A 77 -13.57 14.73 0.76
C VAL A 77 -13.30 13.85 -0.45
N ALA A 78 -12.71 14.39 -1.52
CA ALA A 78 -12.34 13.63 -2.70
C ALA A 78 -11.33 12.49 -2.35
N LEU A 79 -10.31 12.82 -1.57
CA LEU A 79 -9.30 11.86 -1.12
C LEU A 79 -9.90 10.77 -0.22
N ALA A 80 -10.74 11.15 0.74
CA ALA A 80 -11.41 10.21 1.65
C ALA A 80 -12.34 9.25 0.87
N THR A 81 -13.09 9.77 -0.09
CA THR A 81 -13.99 8.98 -0.94
C THR A 81 -13.18 8.00 -1.81
N ALA A 82 -12.17 8.49 -2.51
CA ALA A 82 -11.30 7.65 -3.34
C ALA A 82 -10.57 6.60 -2.51
N GLY A 83 -10.06 6.96 -1.32
CA GLY A 83 -9.41 6.04 -0.40
C GLY A 83 -10.34 4.94 0.10
N THR A 84 -11.55 5.29 0.52
CA THR A 84 -12.55 4.33 1.00
C THR A 84 -12.98 3.37 -0.11
N LEU A 85 -13.23 3.87 -1.31
CA LEU A 85 -13.54 3.03 -2.47
C LEU A 85 -12.38 2.11 -2.81
N GLY A 86 -11.14 2.61 -2.79
CA GLY A 86 -9.94 1.81 -3.00
C GLY A 86 -9.81 0.68 -1.98
N HIS A 87 -10.02 0.96 -0.70
CA HIS A 87 -10.00 -0.07 0.35
C HIS A 87 -11.12 -1.11 0.20
N LEU A 88 -12.33 -0.68 -0.18
CA LEU A 88 -13.44 -1.62 -0.45
C LEU A 88 -13.13 -2.55 -1.61
N LEU A 89 -12.67 -1.99 -2.74
CA LEU A 89 -12.31 -2.78 -3.92
C LEU A 89 -11.17 -3.74 -3.64
N TYR A 90 -10.15 -3.28 -2.92
CA TYR A 90 -9.00 -4.09 -2.51
C TYR A 90 -9.43 -5.24 -1.59
N THR A 91 -10.26 -4.97 -0.58
CA THR A 91 -10.75 -6.01 0.34
C THR A 91 -11.64 -7.04 -0.37
N LYS A 92 -12.49 -6.59 -1.32
CA LYS A 92 -13.26 -7.51 -2.17
C LYS A 92 -12.37 -8.37 -3.06
N ALA A 93 -11.33 -7.79 -3.62
CA ALA A 93 -10.39 -8.53 -4.44
C ALA A 93 -9.63 -9.60 -3.62
N ILE A 94 -9.18 -9.27 -2.39
CA ILE A 94 -8.56 -10.23 -1.46
C ILE A 94 -9.53 -11.37 -1.08
N GLN A 95 -10.83 -11.07 -0.96
CA GLN A 95 -11.85 -12.09 -0.68
C GLN A 95 -11.95 -13.10 -1.82
N LEU A 96 -11.94 -12.62 -3.07
CA LEU A 96 -12.20 -13.42 -4.27
C LEU A 96 -10.97 -14.16 -4.80
N ALA A 97 -9.77 -13.66 -4.51
CA ALA A 97 -8.51 -14.20 -5.01
C ALA A 97 -7.53 -14.54 -3.87
N GLU A 98 -6.54 -15.36 -4.16
CA GLU A 98 -5.42 -15.57 -3.25
C GLU A 98 -4.49 -14.35 -3.25
N VAL A 99 -3.93 -14.03 -2.08
CA VAL A 99 -3.03 -12.87 -1.90
C VAL A 99 -1.84 -12.94 -2.84
N SER A 100 -1.30 -14.13 -3.08
CA SER A 100 -0.19 -14.36 -4.01
C SER A 100 -0.49 -13.97 -5.44
N GLN A 101 -1.73 -14.17 -5.90
CA GLN A 101 -2.18 -13.81 -7.25
C GLN A 101 -2.36 -12.29 -7.41
N MET A 102 -2.60 -11.57 -6.32
CA MET A 102 -2.78 -10.12 -6.34
C MET A 102 -1.45 -9.35 -6.35
N GLN A 103 -0.39 -9.94 -5.82
CA GLN A 103 0.91 -9.28 -5.69
C GLN A 103 1.46 -8.74 -7.03
N PRO A 104 1.45 -9.47 -8.16
CA PRO A 104 1.90 -8.92 -9.43
C PRO A 104 1.08 -7.71 -9.90
N ILE A 105 -0.23 -7.70 -9.59
CA ILE A 105 -1.13 -6.61 -9.97
C ILE A 105 -0.81 -5.34 -9.16
N GLU A 106 -0.45 -5.48 -7.88
CA GLU A 106 -0.02 -4.34 -7.06
C GLU A 106 1.24 -3.66 -7.60
N PHE A 107 2.12 -4.40 -8.29
CA PHE A 107 3.30 -3.81 -8.90
C PHE A 107 3.00 -2.88 -10.08
N ILE A 108 1.84 -2.99 -10.73
CA ILE A 108 1.37 -2.03 -11.74
C ILE A 108 1.23 -0.62 -11.13
N ARG A 109 0.98 -0.54 -9.83
CA ARG A 109 0.92 0.72 -9.09
C ARG A 109 2.25 1.49 -9.17
N LEU A 110 3.41 0.81 -9.16
CA LEU A 110 4.71 1.47 -9.17
C LEU A 110 4.94 2.31 -10.44
N PRO A 111 4.81 1.77 -11.68
CA PRO A 111 4.94 2.59 -12.88
C PRO A 111 3.84 3.66 -13.00
N MET A 112 2.61 3.39 -12.52
CA MET A 112 1.55 4.39 -12.52
C MET A 112 1.87 5.57 -11.61
N VAL A 113 2.33 5.30 -10.38
CA VAL A 113 2.72 6.35 -9.43
C VAL A 113 3.95 7.12 -9.94
N ALA A 114 4.92 6.43 -10.53
CA ALA A 114 6.11 7.06 -11.14
C ALA A 114 5.72 7.99 -12.31
N ALA A 115 4.79 7.55 -13.17
CA ALA A 115 4.28 8.38 -14.25
C ALA A 115 3.54 9.61 -13.71
N LEU A 116 2.66 9.46 -12.72
CA LEU A 116 1.96 10.57 -12.09
C LEU A 116 2.93 11.54 -11.42
N ALA A 117 3.95 11.06 -10.70
CA ALA A 117 4.97 11.89 -10.08
C ALA A 117 5.77 12.69 -11.13
N PHE A 118 6.10 12.07 -12.26
CA PHE A 118 6.75 12.75 -13.37
C PHE A 118 5.84 13.85 -13.97
N PHE A 119 4.58 13.55 -14.29
CA PHE A 119 3.66 14.52 -14.91
C PHE A 119 3.24 15.66 -13.99
N LEU A 120 3.05 15.39 -12.69
CA LEU A 120 2.54 16.39 -11.74
C LEU A 120 3.67 17.18 -11.06
N PHE A 121 4.80 16.56 -10.80
CA PHE A 121 5.88 17.16 -10.00
C PHE A 121 7.22 17.25 -10.74
N GLY A 122 7.34 16.67 -11.95
CA GLY A 122 8.61 16.60 -12.68
C GLY A 122 9.65 15.68 -12.04
N GLU A 123 9.23 14.82 -11.11
CA GLU A 123 10.14 13.91 -10.40
C GLU A 123 10.48 12.70 -11.25
N VAL A 124 11.77 12.43 -11.42
CA VAL A 124 12.27 11.23 -12.12
C VAL A 124 12.75 10.23 -11.08
N PRO A 125 12.17 9.01 -11.03
CA PRO A 125 12.65 7.97 -10.14
C PRO A 125 14.10 7.63 -10.40
N THR A 126 14.89 7.45 -9.33
CA THR A 126 16.30 7.06 -9.43
C THR A 126 16.43 5.68 -10.10
N TYR A 127 17.54 5.47 -10.83
CA TYR A 127 17.85 4.19 -11.48
C TYR A 127 17.71 2.98 -10.52
N TRP A 128 18.12 3.13 -9.27
CA TRP A 128 18.00 2.11 -8.23
C TRP A 128 16.55 1.74 -7.87
N THR A 129 15.63 2.68 -7.99
CA THR A 129 14.19 2.44 -7.80
C THR A 129 13.65 1.53 -8.90
N TRP A 130 14.05 1.76 -10.15
CA TRP A 130 13.69 0.91 -11.28
C TRP A 130 14.29 -0.50 -11.16
N LEU A 131 15.56 -0.59 -10.79
CA LEU A 131 16.24 -1.87 -10.61
C LEU A 131 15.59 -2.68 -9.48
N GLY A 132 15.36 -2.05 -8.31
CA GLY A 132 14.70 -2.68 -7.17
C GLY A 132 13.27 -3.14 -7.49
N GLY A 133 12.51 -2.31 -8.20
CA GLY A 133 11.16 -2.63 -8.68
C GLY A 133 11.15 -3.82 -9.63
N ALA A 134 12.07 -3.86 -10.60
CA ALA A 134 12.19 -4.96 -11.55
C ALA A 134 12.52 -6.30 -10.86
N ILE A 135 13.43 -6.31 -9.88
CA ILE A 135 13.79 -7.51 -9.10
C ILE A 135 12.59 -8.00 -8.31
N ILE A 136 11.87 -7.10 -7.64
CA ILE A 136 10.69 -7.47 -6.87
C ILE A 136 9.60 -8.02 -7.79
N PHE A 137 9.35 -7.38 -8.93
CA PHE A 137 8.37 -7.85 -9.91
C PHE A 137 8.73 -9.25 -10.43
N ALA A 138 9.97 -9.48 -10.83
CA ALA A 138 10.43 -10.79 -11.30
C ALA A 138 10.30 -11.89 -10.23
N ALA A 139 10.68 -11.59 -8.98
CA ALA A 139 10.54 -12.51 -7.86
C ALA A 139 9.08 -12.87 -7.60
N THR A 140 8.19 -11.87 -7.60
CA THR A 140 6.77 -12.09 -7.34
C THR A 140 6.10 -12.86 -8.48
N ALA A 141 6.40 -12.51 -9.74
CA ALA A 141 5.90 -13.24 -10.90
C ALA A 141 6.35 -14.71 -10.90
N TYR A 142 7.59 -14.97 -10.49
CA TYR A 142 8.10 -16.34 -10.35
C TYR A 142 7.32 -17.14 -9.30
N VAL A 143 7.10 -16.55 -8.11
CA VAL A 143 6.33 -17.21 -7.02
C VAL A 143 4.92 -17.52 -7.49
N THR A 144 4.22 -16.54 -8.06
CA THR A 144 2.84 -16.72 -8.56
C THR A 144 2.75 -17.81 -9.64
N HIS A 145 3.70 -17.84 -10.58
CA HIS A 145 3.74 -18.85 -11.62
C HIS A 145 3.97 -20.26 -11.04
N ARG A 146 4.82 -20.39 -10.04
CA ARG A 146 5.09 -21.65 -9.35
C ARG A 146 3.86 -22.15 -8.58
N GLU A 147 3.19 -21.28 -7.84
CA GLU A 147 1.97 -21.62 -7.09
C GLU A 147 0.85 -22.06 -8.01
N ALA A 148 0.66 -21.36 -9.15
CA ALA A 148 -0.33 -21.75 -10.14
C ALA A 148 -0.10 -23.17 -10.72
N LYS A 149 1.16 -23.59 -10.85
CA LYS A 149 1.49 -24.96 -11.26
C LYS A 149 1.19 -26.00 -10.18
N LEU A 150 1.45 -25.66 -8.90
CA LEU A 150 1.23 -26.58 -7.77
C LEU A 150 -0.28 -26.78 -7.48
N SER A 151 -1.11 -25.80 -7.79
CA SER A 151 -2.57 -25.90 -7.60
C SER A 151 -3.28 -26.73 -8.68
N GLN A 152 -2.57 -27.07 -9.77
CA GLN A 152 -3.10 -27.88 -10.89
C GLN A 152 -2.65 -29.35 -10.80
N SER A 153 -1.77 -29.71 -9.87
CA SER A 153 -1.29 -31.07 -9.64
C SER A 153 -1.93 -31.68 -8.39
#